data_22276e5bfee42c0b7adcb4b312cb64bd
#
_entry.id   22276e5bfee42c0b7adcb4b312cb64bd
#
_cell.length_a   1.000
_cell.length_b   1.000
_cell.length_c   1.000
_cell.angle_alpha   90.00
_cell.angle_beta   90.00
_cell.angle_gamma   90.00
#
_symmetry.space_group_name_H-M   'P 1'
#
loop_
_entity.id
_entity.type
_entity.pdbx_description
1 polymer ?
#
loop_
_entity_poly.entity_id
_entity_poly.type
_entity_poly.pdbx_seq_one_letter_code
_entity_poly.pdbx_strand_id
1 'polypeptide(L)'
;MSNILHNATVDTLLERRSIRKFKPKPLSDDIVETLETVAQHAASSQFLNDWSAIRITDPAAKKRLAEIGGQPYIATAPLLYVFVLDEHRNAAIAASKGIETASDEFTLNGSYRYTQ
;
A
#
# COMPACT_ATOMS: atom_id res chain seq x y z
N MET A 1 -31.18 20.85 -3.89
CA MET A 1 -30.55 19.59 -3.44
C MET A 1 -29.93 18.93 -4.67
N SER A 2 -28.65 18.65 -4.64
CA SER A 2 -27.99 17.93 -5.75
C SER A 2 -28.47 16.48 -5.75
N ASN A 3 -28.92 16.00 -6.89
CA ASN A 3 -29.37 14.62 -7.06
C ASN A 3 -28.11 13.76 -7.28
N ILE A 4 -27.67 13.02 -6.26
CA ILE A 4 -26.51 12.14 -6.36
C ILE A 4 -26.92 10.89 -7.12
N LEU A 5 -26.23 10.58 -8.19
CA LEU A 5 -26.43 9.34 -8.92
C LEU A 5 -25.86 8.16 -8.12
N HIS A 6 -26.60 7.07 -8.05
CA HIS A 6 -26.24 5.86 -7.32
C HIS A 6 -25.89 4.71 -8.25
N ASN A 7 -24.83 4.00 -7.94
CA ASN A 7 -24.47 2.69 -8.47
C ASN A 7 -23.56 2.00 -7.45
N ALA A 8 -23.30 0.71 -7.61
CA ALA A 8 -22.53 -0.09 -6.65
C ALA A 8 -21.17 0.52 -6.28
N THR A 9 -20.49 1.15 -7.23
CA THR A 9 -19.19 1.81 -6.98
C THR A 9 -19.35 3.08 -6.16
N VAL A 10 -20.30 3.93 -6.54
CA VAL A 10 -20.59 5.18 -5.82
C VAL A 10 -21.04 4.88 -4.39
N ASP A 11 -21.94 3.92 -4.24
CA ASP A 11 -22.46 3.53 -2.92
C ASP A 11 -21.35 2.97 -2.02
N THR A 12 -20.46 2.13 -2.54
CA THR A 12 -19.28 1.64 -1.80
C THR A 12 -18.41 2.79 -1.31
N LEU A 13 -18.16 3.79 -2.14
CA LEU A 13 -17.36 4.97 -1.76
C LEU A 13 -18.06 5.84 -0.72
N LEU A 14 -19.37 6.06 -0.87
CA LEU A 14 -20.16 6.87 0.06
C LEU A 14 -20.36 6.19 1.42
N GLU A 15 -20.47 4.86 1.44
CA GLU A 15 -20.64 4.07 2.66
C GLU A 15 -19.33 3.80 3.40
N ARG A 16 -18.17 4.08 2.80
CA ARG A 16 -16.87 3.87 3.42
C ARG A 16 -16.80 4.52 4.81
N ARG A 17 -16.25 3.78 5.75
CA ARG A 17 -15.95 4.24 7.12
C ARG A 17 -14.52 3.91 7.50
N SER A 18 -13.96 4.72 8.37
CA SER A 18 -12.67 4.43 9.00
C SER A 18 -12.88 3.41 10.12
N ILE A 19 -12.42 2.19 9.91
CA ILE A 19 -12.54 1.10 10.87
C ILE A 19 -11.26 1.03 11.70
N ARG A 20 -11.40 1.09 13.04
CA ARG A 20 -10.28 1.03 14.00
C ARG A 20 -10.47 -0.06 15.07
N LYS A 21 -11.48 -0.89 14.90
CA LYS A 21 -11.73 -2.05 15.75
C LYS A 21 -11.98 -3.26 14.86
N PHE A 22 -11.12 -4.24 14.97
CA PHE A 22 -11.16 -5.44 14.15
C PHE A 22 -11.67 -6.63 14.96
N LYS A 23 -12.34 -7.55 14.28
CA LYS A 23 -12.70 -8.85 14.87
C LYS A 23 -11.42 -9.68 15.00
N PRO A 24 -11.25 -10.47 16.05
CA PRO A 24 -10.11 -11.37 16.24
C PRO A 24 -10.26 -12.62 15.36
N LYS A 25 -10.38 -12.42 14.06
CA LYS A 25 -10.56 -13.48 13.08
C LYS A 25 -9.59 -13.25 11.93
N PRO A 26 -8.75 -14.24 11.58
CA PRO A 26 -7.90 -14.14 10.42
C PRO A 26 -8.75 -14.04 9.15
N LEU A 27 -8.21 -13.39 8.13
CA LEU A 27 -8.77 -13.38 6.80
C LEU A 27 -8.43 -14.71 6.11
N SER A 28 -9.33 -15.20 5.25
CA SER A 28 -9.03 -16.33 4.36
C SER A 28 -8.01 -15.92 3.31
N ASP A 29 -7.27 -16.92 2.80
CA ASP A 29 -6.25 -16.67 1.78
C ASP A 29 -6.86 -16.05 0.52
N ASP A 30 -8.05 -16.47 0.10
CA ASP A 30 -8.78 -15.89 -1.03
C ASP A 30 -9.03 -14.38 -0.89
N ILE A 31 -9.36 -13.93 0.33
CA ILE A 31 -9.57 -12.51 0.60
C ILE A 31 -8.24 -11.76 0.50
N VAL A 32 -7.18 -12.32 1.08
CA VAL A 32 -5.85 -11.72 1.05
C VAL A 32 -5.36 -11.60 -0.39
N GLU A 33 -5.44 -12.68 -1.16
CA GLU A 33 -5.04 -12.72 -2.58
C GLU A 33 -5.86 -11.70 -3.41
N THR A 34 -7.16 -11.62 -3.16
CA THR A 34 -8.01 -10.63 -3.83
C THR A 34 -7.55 -9.21 -3.53
N LEU A 35 -7.27 -8.88 -2.28
CA LEU A 35 -6.81 -7.55 -1.88
C LEU A 35 -5.44 -7.22 -2.49
N GLU A 36 -4.51 -8.17 -2.49
CA GLU A 36 -3.19 -8.02 -3.09
C GLU A 36 -3.28 -7.82 -4.61
N THR A 37 -4.13 -8.61 -5.29
CA THR A 37 -4.37 -8.48 -6.72
C THR A 37 -4.96 -7.11 -7.07
N VAL A 38 -5.98 -6.66 -6.33
CA VAL A 38 -6.59 -5.34 -6.55
C VAL A 38 -5.58 -4.22 -6.32
N ALA A 39 -4.75 -4.33 -5.29
CA ALA A 39 -3.70 -3.34 -5.01
C ALA A 39 -2.69 -3.23 -6.16
N GLN A 40 -2.33 -4.35 -6.78
CA GLN A 40 -1.43 -4.38 -7.94
C GLN A 40 -2.03 -3.74 -9.20
N HIS A 41 -3.34 -3.58 -9.26
CA HIS A 41 -4.02 -2.90 -10.37
C HIS A 41 -4.13 -1.39 -10.18
N ALA A 42 -3.58 -0.85 -9.11
CA ALA A 42 -3.50 0.60 -8.94
C ALA A 42 -2.66 1.22 -10.06
N ALA A 43 -3.08 2.39 -10.52
CA ALA A 43 -2.33 3.13 -11.53
C ALA A 43 -0.96 3.54 -10.98
N SER A 44 0.08 3.42 -11.79
CA SER A 44 1.41 3.90 -11.49
C SER A 44 1.87 4.89 -12.55
N SER A 45 2.25 6.10 -12.13
CA SER A 45 2.73 7.11 -13.06
C SER A 45 3.96 6.60 -13.81
N GLN A 46 3.98 6.80 -15.14
CA GLN A 46 5.05 6.33 -16.02
C GLN A 46 5.36 4.82 -15.89
N PHE A 47 4.44 4.06 -15.34
CA PHE A 47 4.63 2.63 -15.06
C PHE A 47 5.86 2.33 -14.18
N LEU A 48 6.21 3.24 -13.29
CA LEU A 48 7.39 3.10 -12.43
C LEU A 48 7.27 1.96 -11.44
N ASN A 49 6.07 1.72 -10.89
CA ASN A 49 5.82 0.71 -9.87
C ASN A 49 6.86 0.73 -8.75
N ASP A 50 7.21 1.95 -8.31
CA ASP A 50 8.30 2.23 -7.38
C ASP A 50 7.87 2.06 -5.91
N TRP A 51 7.07 1.08 -5.66
CA TRP A 51 6.60 0.72 -4.32
C TRP A 51 6.73 -0.78 -4.05
N SER A 52 6.90 -1.10 -2.79
CA SER A 52 6.84 -2.47 -2.28
C SER A 52 5.91 -2.52 -1.07
N ALA A 53 5.19 -3.62 -0.91
CA ALA A 53 4.34 -3.87 0.24
C ALA A 53 4.90 -5.04 1.05
N ILE A 54 5.20 -4.79 2.33
CA ILE A 54 5.73 -5.79 3.25
C ILE A 54 4.59 -6.24 4.17
N ARG A 55 4.18 -7.50 4.05
CA ARG A 55 3.19 -8.10 4.94
C ARG A 55 3.82 -8.37 6.31
N ILE A 56 3.26 -7.78 7.34
CA ILE A 56 3.73 -7.95 8.72
C ILE A 56 2.90 -9.04 9.40
N THR A 57 3.53 -10.17 9.66
CA THR A 57 2.89 -11.34 10.30
C THR A 57 3.33 -11.53 11.75
N ASP A 58 4.51 -11.06 12.12
CA ASP A 58 5.03 -11.17 13.48
C ASP A 58 4.26 -10.28 14.46
N PRO A 59 3.67 -10.85 15.55
CA PRO A 59 2.95 -10.08 16.54
C PRO A 59 3.81 -9.03 17.27
N ALA A 60 5.10 -9.30 17.50
CA ALA A 60 6.00 -8.35 18.14
C ALA A 60 6.26 -7.12 17.24
N ALA A 61 6.45 -7.34 15.95
CA ALA A 61 6.58 -6.28 14.96
C ALA A 61 5.30 -5.44 14.85
N LYS A 62 4.11 -6.09 14.84
CA LYS A 62 2.82 -5.37 14.85
C LYS A 62 2.67 -4.48 16.08
N LYS A 63 3.00 -5.00 17.26
CA LYS A 63 2.97 -4.25 18.52
C LYS A 63 3.90 -3.03 18.45
N ARG A 64 5.12 -3.23 17.96
CA ARG A 64 6.10 -2.14 17.83
C ARG A 64 5.63 -1.06 16.87
N LEU A 65 5.03 -1.44 15.74
CA LEU A 65 4.45 -0.49 14.78
C LEU A 65 3.26 0.27 15.36
N ALA A 66 2.43 -0.40 16.18
CA ALA A 66 1.33 0.24 16.90
C ALA A 66 1.82 1.31 17.90
N GLU A 67 2.91 1.04 18.60
CA GLU A 67 3.56 1.99 19.51
C GLU A 67 4.13 3.20 18.75
N ILE A 68 4.88 2.96 17.67
CA ILE A 68 5.47 4.02 16.83
C ILE A 68 4.37 4.91 16.22
N GLY A 69 3.30 4.31 15.72
CA GLY A 69 2.18 5.04 15.11
C GLY A 69 1.19 5.63 16.10
N GLY A 70 1.31 5.34 17.39
CA GLY A 70 0.35 5.76 18.41
C GLY A 70 -1.06 5.20 18.17
N GLN A 71 -1.18 4.04 17.54
CA GLN A 71 -2.44 3.47 17.04
C GLN A 71 -2.59 2.02 17.52
N PRO A 72 -3.17 1.78 18.70
CA PRO A 72 -3.23 0.43 19.31
C PRO A 72 -3.88 -0.65 18.43
N TYR A 73 -4.84 -0.28 17.57
CA TYR A 73 -5.54 -1.23 16.71
C TYR A 73 -4.64 -1.86 15.63
N ILE A 74 -3.47 -1.28 15.33
CA ILE A 74 -2.47 -1.86 14.41
C ILE A 74 -2.00 -3.22 14.93
N ALA A 75 -1.81 -3.35 16.25
CA ALA A 75 -1.36 -4.60 16.86
C ALA A 75 -2.36 -5.75 16.66
N THR A 76 -3.65 -5.44 16.56
CA THR A 76 -4.74 -6.43 16.45
C THR A 76 -5.32 -6.57 15.05
N ALA A 77 -4.85 -5.77 14.09
CA ALA A 77 -5.31 -5.85 12.71
C ALA A 77 -5.04 -7.26 12.13
N PRO A 78 -6.04 -7.92 11.51
CA PRO A 78 -5.87 -9.26 10.96
C PRO A 78 -4.90 -9.29 9.77
N LEU A 79 -4.77 -8.18 9.06
CA LEU A 79 -3.85 -7.99 7.95
C LEU A 79 -3.17 -6.62 8.10
N LEU A 80 -1.86 -6.59 7.99
CA LEU A 80 -1.07 -5.37 8.08
C LEU A 80 0.00 -5.37 7.01
N TYR A 81 0.09 -4.28 6.26
CA TYR A 81 1.17 -4.01 5.32
C TYR A 81 1.88 -2.71 5.67
N VAL A 82 3.18 -2.69 5.46
CA VAL A 82 3.99 -1.49 5.38
C VAL A 82 4.31 -1.25 3.92
N PHE A 83 3.90 -0.10 3.40
CA PHE A 83 4.26 0.31 2.04
C PHE A 83 5.57 1.08 2.08
N VAL A 84 6.44 0.76 1.15
CA VAL A 84 7.78 1.34 1.02
C VAL A 84 7.92 1.91 -0.38
N LEU A 85 8.44 3.11 -0.50
CA LEU A 85 8.93 3.63 -1.78
C LEU A 85 10.18 2.84 -2.15
N ASP A 86 10.13 2.15 -3.29
CA ASP A 86 11.15 1.17 -3.68
C ASP A 86 11.70 1.48 -5.07
N GLU A 87 12.75 2.24 -5.11
CA GLU A 87 13.45 2.57 -6.34
C GLU A 87 14.62 1.64 -6.63
N HIS A 88 15.09 0.96 -5.58
CA HIS A 88 16.20 0.04 -5.71
C HIS A 88 15.90 -1.06 -6.75
N ARG A 89 14.67 -1.57 -6.76
CA ARG A 89 14.27 -2.59 -7.73
C ARG A 89 14.41 -2.11 -9.17
N ASN A 90 13.94 -0.92 -9.50
CA ASN A 90 14.05 -0.36 -10.84
C ASN A 90 15.49 -0.11 -11.24
N ALA A 91 16.31 0.42 -10.34
CA ALA A 91 17.75 0.61 -10.55
C ALA A 91 18.47 -0.73 -10.76
N ALA A 92 18.15 -1.76 -9.96
CA ALA A 92 18.73 -3.09 -10.10
C ALA A 92 18.36 -3.75 -11.44
N ILE A 93 17.10 -3.62 -11.87
CA ILE A 93 16.64 -4.12 -13.18
C ILE A 93 17.36 -3.40 -14.32
N ALA A 94 17.48 -2.08 -14.27
CA ALA A 94 18.20 -1.29 -15.27
C ALA A 94 19.67 -1.72 -15.36
N ALA A 95 20.35 -1.81 -14.22
CA ALA A 95 21.74 -2.25 -14.14
C ALA A 95 21.92 -3.67 -14.71
N SER A 96 21.02 -4.60 -14.43
CA SER A 96 21.06 -5.95 -14.97
C SER A 96 20.95 -6.03 -16.51
N LYS A 97 20.39 -4.97 -17.11
CA LYS A 97 20.25 -4.82 -18.57
C LYS A 97 21.31 -3.90 -19.19
N GLY A 98 22.31 -3.48 -18.41
CA GLY A 98 23.34 -2.57 -18.88
C GLY A 98 22.83 -1.16 -19.20
N ILE A 99 21.69 -0.77 -18.63
CA ILE A 99 21.12 0.57 -18.78
C ILE A 99 21.62 1.41 -17.61
N GLU A 100 22.39 2.45 -17.90
CA GLU A 100 22.71 3.46 -16.90
C GLU A 100 21.48 4.32 -16.62
N THR A 101 21.00 4.31 -15.39
CA THR A 101 19.97 5.25 -14.96
C THR A 101 20.62 6.63 -14.84
N ALA A 102 20.10 7.58 -15.62
CA ALA A 102 20.60 8.94 -15.58
C ALA A 102 20.45 9.54 -14.20
N SER A 103 21.59 9.64 -13.50
CA SER A 103 21.85 10.45 -12.32
C SER A 103 20.98 10.28 -11.07
N ASP A 104 21.59 10.60 -9.95
CA ASP A 104 20.99 10.75 -8.62
C ASP A 104 19.73 11.65 -8.57
N GLU A 105 19.52 12.50 -9.57
CA GLU A 105 18.35 13.36 -9.69
C GLU A 105 17.06 12.57 -9.95
N PHE A 106 17.10 11.46 -10.66
CA PHE A 106 15.92 10.63 -10.91
C PHE A 106 15.49 9.89 -9.63
N THR A 107 16.45 9.55 -8.79
CA THR A 107 16.22 8.70 -7.62
C THR A 107 15.73 9.46 -6.39
N LEU A 108 15.87 10.77 -6.30
CA LEU A 108 15.78 11.48 -5.02
C LEU A 108 14.85 12.70 -4.97
N ASN A 109 14.19 13.10 -6.05
CA ASN A 109 13.28 14.24 -6.00
C ASN A 109 11.96 13.87 -5.31
N GLY A 110 12.02 13.93 -3.98
CA GLY A 110 11.10 13.33 -3.04
C GLY A 110 9.63 13.76 -3.10
N SER A 111 9.29 14.98 -3.56
CA SER A 111 7.91 15.44 -3.48
C SER A 111 6.98 14.74 -4.48
N TYR A 112 7.44 14.45 -5.68
CA TYR A 112 6.65 13.78 -6.71
C TYR A 112 6.26 12.35 -6.32
N ARG A 113 7.10 11.67 -5.57
CA ARG A 113 6.95 10.27 -5.17
C ARG A 113 6.01 10.05 -4.00
N TYR A 114 5.87 11.04 -3.14
CA TYR A 114 4.92 11.00 -2.04
C TYR A 114 3.47 11.20 -2.48
N THR A 115 3.24 11.59 -3.72
CA THR A 115 1.90 11.87 -4.28
C THR A 115 1.40 10.78 -5.23
N GLN A 116 2.14 9.69 -5.39
CA GLN A 116 1.79 8.56 -6.28
C GLN A 116 0.82 7.55 -5.63
#